data_ed4926986fb95ac158f88ad353889fab
#
_entry.id   ed4926986fb95ac158f88ad353889fab
#
_cell.length_a   1.000
_cell.length_b   1.000
_cell.length_c   1.000
_cell.angle_alpha   90.00
_cell.angle_beta   90.00
_cell.angle_gamma   90.00
#
_symmetry.space_group_name_H-M   'P 1'
#
loop_
_entity.id
_entity.type
_entity.pdbx_description
1 polymer ?
#
loop_
_entity_poly.entity_id
_entity_poly.type
_entity_poly.pdbx_seq_one_letter_code
_entity_poly.pdbx_strand_id
1 'polypeptide(L)'
;MLLAVLLALLAGYNAWALPGALNTEHADLTVAGVWDTLREVVADFLQKPGIWLAILFIVLFRFAEGQVQTIGPLFLIEARDKGGLGLTTEQVGGIYGTVGTAAFLVGSILGGYFTSWLSLRRAMPVLIIAMAVPNAVFYYLATVLPQDLLHIGLAVAVEMAGYGFGFVGMILFIMQAVAPGRFQTAHYALGSGVMQLGFIFSKTISGDIQMHLGYADFFLWTILCGIPALVLMAFVKFPATAPASQP
;
A
#
# COMPACT_ATOMS: atom_id res chain seq x y z
N MET A 1 -12.32 8.72 24.02
CA MET A 1 -11.54 8.72 25.26
C MET A 1 -10.57 7.54 25.36
N LEU A 2 -11.00 6.29 25.22
CA LEU A 2 -10.15 5.09 25.37
C LEU A 2 -8.94 5.10 24.43
N LEU A 3 -9.10 5.44 23.15
CA LEU A 3 -8.03 5.56 22.18
C LEU A 3 -7.00 6.65 22.56
N ALA A 4 -7.46 7.80 23.04
CA ALA A 4 -6.57 8.88 23.45
C ALA A 4 -5.71 8.48 24.68
N VAL A 5 -6.29 7.75 25.63
CA VAL A 5 -5.56 7.20 26.79
C VAL A 5 -4.52 6.16 26.32
N LEU A 6 -4.89 5.26 25.40
CA LEU A 6 -3.97 4.27 24.84
C LEU A 6 -2.80 4.94 24.11
N LEU A 7 -3.06 5.95 23.29
CA LEU A 7 -2.03 6.71 22.58
C LEU A 7 -1.12 7.47 23.54
N ALA A 8 -1.66 8.04 24.61
CA ALA A 8 -0.86 8.72 25.64
C ALA A 8 0.05 7.75 26.40
N LEU A 9 -0.45 6.55 26.74
CA LEU A 9 0.34 5.49 27.36
C LEU A 9 1.45 5.00 26.43
N LEU A 10 1.16 4.80 25.15
CA LEU A 10 2.16 4.41 24.15
C LEU A 10 3.21 5.51 23.95
N ALA A 11 2.81 6.77 23.90
CA ALA A 11 3.74 7.91 23.82
C ALA A 11 4.64 7.99 25.05
N GLY A 12 4.08 7.82 26.26
CA GLY A 12 4.85 7.77 27.50
C GLY A 12 5.82 6.59 27.56
N TYR A 13 5.37 5.41 27.13
CA TYR A 13 6.23 4.23 27.01
C TYR A 13 7.38 4.45 26.02
N ASN A 14 7.10 4.98 24.82
CA ASN A 14 8.11 5.28 23.84
C ASN A 14 9.12 6.31 24.33
N ALA A 15 8.68 7.36 25.02
CA ALA A 15 9.56 8.39 25.57
C ALA A 15 10.50 7.82 26.65
N TRP A 16 10.06 6.77 27.36
CA TRP A 16 10.87 6.10 28.38
C TRP A 16 11.77 5.00 27.79
N ALA A 17 11.28 4.20 26.82
CA ALA A 17 11.95 3.01 26.32
C ALA A 17 12.91 3.29 25.14
N LEU A 18 12.68 4.38 24.38
CA LEU A 18 13.57 4.70 23.28
C LEU A 18 14.87 5.33 23.81
N PRO A 19 16.04 4.83 23.38
CA PRO A 19 17.31 5.48 23.71
C PRO A 19 17.26 6.91 23.19
N GLY A 20 17.67 7.88 24.03
CA GLY A 20 17.78 9.28 23.65
C GLY A 20 18.59 9.39 22.36
N ALA A 21 18.22 10.31 21.49
CA ALA A 21 18.88 10.52 20.21
C ALA A 21 20.40 10.67 20.41
N LEU A 22 21.15 9.65 19.99
CA LEU A 22 22.60 9.67 20.00
C LEU A 22 23.03 10.70 18.94
N ASN A 23 23.59 11.82 19.41
CA ASN A 23 24.20 12.87 18.61
C ASN A 23 23.28 13.50 17.54
N THR A 24 22.41 14.38 17.96
CA THR A 24 22.07 15.54 17.11
C THR A 24 23.30 16.45 17.11
N GLU A 25 24.11 16.41 16.05
CA GLU A 25 24.84 17.61 15.65
C GLU A 25 23.83 18.75 15.77
N HIS A 26 24.20 19.83 16.43
CA HIS A 26 23.32 20.98 16.67
C HIS A 26 22.82 21.50 15.31
N ALA A 27 21.71 20.95 14.84
CA ALA A 27 21.02 21.54 13.70
C ALA A 27 20.55 22.92 14.15
N ASP A 28 20.95 23.94 13.41
CA ASP A 28 20.46 25.28 13.63
C ASP A 28 18.92 25.27 13.52
N LEU A 29 18.25 25.29 14.68
CA LEU A 29 16.80 25.29 14.78
C LEU A 29 16.16 26.63 14.35
N THR A 30 16.85 27.38 13.52
CA THR A 30 16.30 28.56 12.86
C THR A 30 15.40 28.11 11.71
N VAL A 31 14.36 28.89 11.43
CA VAL A 31 13.45 28.61 10.28
C VAL A 31 14.22 28.49 8.97
N ALA A 32 15.26 29.32 8.81
CA ALA A 32 16.16 29.28 7.65
C ALA A 32 16.95 27.96 7.59
N GLY A 33 17.54 27.51 8.70
CA GLY A 33 18.31 26.26 8.75
C GLY A 33 17.43 25.03 8.50
N VAL A 34 16.19 25.01 9.00
CA VAL A 34 15.21 23.95 8.71
C VAL A 34 14.88 23.94 7.21
N TRP A 35 14.69 25.10 6.58
CA TRP A 35 14.39 25.20 5.16
C TRP A 35 15.57 24.74 4.28
N ASP A 36 16.78 25.11 4.63
CA ASP A 36 18.00 24.70 3.93
C ASP A 36 18.19 23.18 4.03
N THR A 37 18.00 22.60 5.22
CA THR A 37 18.04 21.15 5.42
C THR A 37 16.97 20.43 4.60
N LEU A 38 15.74 20.93 4.58
CA LEU A 38 14.65 20.35 3.79
C LEU A 38 14.99 20.37 2.29
N ARG A 39 15.54 21.50 1.81
CA ARG A 39 15.96 21.65 0.41
C ARG A 39 17.08 20.67 0.06
N GLU A 40 18.08 20.51 0.95
CA GLU A 40 19.17 19.53 0.77
C GLU A 40 18.63 18.10 0.70
N VAL A 41 17.74 17.72 1.63
CA VAL A 41 17.10 16.40 1.67
C VAL A 41 16.33 16.09 0.38
N VAL A 42 15.52 17.04 -0.09
CA VAL A 42 14.73 16.86 -1.31
C VAL A 42 15.64 16.80 -2.54
N ALA A 43 16.67 17.66 -2.60
CA ALA A 43 17.62 17.66 -3.70
C ALA A 43 18.40 16.34 -3.77
N ASP A 44 18.92 15.83 -2.64
CA ASP A 44 19.60 14.53 -2.55
C ASP A 44 18.68 13.38 -2.96
N PHE A 45 17.41 13.41 -2.53
CA PHE A 45 16.42 12.41 -2.92
C PHE A 45 16.21 12.37 -4.44
N LEU A 46 16.02 13.54 -5.08
CA LEU A 46 15.73 13.64 -6.51
C LEU A 46 16.94 13.38 -7.40
N GLN A 47 18.16 13.51 -6.86
CA GLN A 47 19.42 13.24 -7.56
C GLN A 47 19.83 11.77 -7.49
N LYS A 48 19.15 10.91 -6.73
CA LYS A 48 19.49 9.49 -6.65
C LYS A 48 19.39 8.80 -8.01
N PRO A 49 20.36 7.94 -8.35
CA PRO A 49 20.36 7.24 -9.64
C PRO A 49 19.14 6.34 -9.80
N GLY A 50 18.30 6.62 -10.78
CA GLY A 50 17.09 5.84 -11.08
C GLY A 50 15.87 6.20 -10.23
N ILE A 51 15.90 7.32 -9.47
CA ILE A 51 14.81 7.74 -8.59
C ILE A 51 13.47 7.94 -9.35
N TRP A 52 13.51 8.52 -10.54
CA TRP A 52 12.31 8.77 -11.34
C TRP A 52 11.60 7.47 -11.76
N LEU A 53 12.39 6.44 -12.06
CA LEU A 53 11.84 5.11 -12.35
C LEU A 53 11.26 4.46 -11.09
N ALA A 54 11.93 4.65 -9.94
CA ALA A 54 11.43 4.19 -8.65
C ALA A 54 10.13 4.92 -8.26
N ILE A 55 10.05 6.25 -8.46
CA ILE A 55 8.83 7.04 -8.25
C ILE A 55 7.69 6.52 -9.12
N LEU A 56 7.93 6.33 -10.41
CA LEU A 56 6.92 5.81 -11.34
C LEU A 56 6.46 4.40 -10.92
N PHE A 57 7.39 3.54 -10.51
CA PHE A 57 7.07 2.22 -10.01
C PHE A 57 6.21 2.27 -8.74
N ILE A 58 6.56 3.12 -7.77
CA ILE A 58 5.80 3.30 -6.53
C ILE A 58 4.35 3.73 -6.82
N VAL A 59 4.19 4.70 -7.72
CA VAL A 59 2.86 5.22 -8.11
C VAL A 59 2.04 4.12 -8.78
N LEU A 60 2.61 3.42 -9.77
CA LEU A 60 1.89 2.40 -10.53
C LEU A 60 1.62 1.12 -9.72
N PHE A 61 2.48 0.80 -8.77
CA PHE A 61 2.26 -0.33 -7.87
C PHE A 61 0.95 -0.20 -7.08
N ARG A 62 0.62 1.00 -6.62
CA ARG A 62 -0.58 1.28 -5.82
C ARG A 62 -1.79 1.73 -6.65
N PHE A 63 -1.61 1.89 -7.97
CA PHE A 63 -2.62 2.51 -8.82
C PHE A 63 -3.91 1.69 -8.92
N ALA A 64 -3.82 0.38 -9.08
CA ALA A 64 -4.97 -0.54 -9.08
C ALA A 64 -5.69 -0.51 -7.74
N GLU A 65 -4.93 -0.65 -6.66
CA GLU A 65 -5.44 -0.78 -5.30
C GLU A 65 -6.21 0.46 -4.84
N GLY A 66 -5.71 1.66 -5.14
CA GLY A 66 -6.43 2.89 -4.80
C GLY A 66 -7.84 2.95 -5.40
N GLN A 67 -8.00 2.43 -6.61
CA GLN A 67 -9.30 2.36 -7.29
C GLN A 67 -10.23 1.34 -6.62
N VAL A 68 -9.72 0.13 -6.33
CA VAL A 68 -10.50 -0.93 -5.66
C VAL A 68 -10.92 -0.51 -4.26
N GLN A 69 -10.03 0.09 -3.48
CA GLN A 69 -10.32 0.58 -2.13
C GLN A 69 -11.37 1.71 -2.10
N THR A 70 -11.61 2.36 -3.22
CA THR A 70 -12.67 3.38 -3.34
C THR A 70 -13.97 2.76 -3.82
N ILE A 71 -13.94 2.04 -4.93
CA ILE A 71 -15.15 1.55 -5.59
C ILE A 71 -15.66 0.25 -4.96
N GLY A 72 -14.80 -0.60 -4.38
CA GLY A 72 -15.20 -1.84 -3.75
C GLY A 72 -16.28 -1.67 -2.66
N PRO A 73 -16.06 -0.83 -1.63
CA PRO A 73 -17.09 -0.56 -0.63
C PRO A 73 -18.36 0.06 -1.20
N LEU A 74 -18.25 0.94 -2.21
CA LEU A 74 -19.41 1.55 -2.87
C LEU A 74 -20.21 0.50 -3.63
N PHE A 75 -19.55 -0.40 -4.36
CA PHE A 75 -20.17 -1.53 -5.04
C PHE A 75 -20.94 -2.45 -4.07
N LEU A 76 -20.39 -2.71 -2.89
CA LEU A 76 -21.07 -3.54 -1.90
C LEU A 76 -22.36 -2.89 -1.38
N ILE A 77 -22.39 -1.56 -1.25
CA ILE A 77 -23.56 -0.81 -0.72
C ILE A 77 -24.56 -0.48 -1.83
N GLU A 78 -24.11 -0.24 -3.06
CA GLU A 78 -24.97 0.19 -4.18
C GLU A 78 -26.11 -0.80 -4.40
N ALA A 79 -27.29 -0.26 -4.76
CA ALA A 79 -28.50 -1.03 -4.96
C ALA A 79 -28.33 -2.05 -6.10
N ARG A 80 -29.01 -3.21 -5.99
CA ARG A 80 -28.88 -4.29 -6.96
C ARG A 80 -29.38 -3.94 -8.36
N ASP A 81 -30.40 -3.12 -8.46
CA ASP A 81 -30.92 -2.59 -9.71
C ASP A 81 -29.93 -1.68 -10.45
N LYS A 82 -28.92 -1.17 -9.73
CA LYS A 82 -27.80 -0.39 -10.25
C LYS A 82 -26.53 -1.22 -10.41
N GLY A 83 -26.60 -2.53 -10.26
CA GLY A 83 -25.46 -3.44 -10.41
C GLY A 83 -24.58 -3.62 -9.19
N GLY A 84 -24.99 -3.11 -8.01
CA GLY A 84 -24.32 -3.34 -6.73
C GLY A 84 -24.84 -4.58 -5.98
N LEU A 85 -24.36 -4.82 -4.77
CA LEU A 85 -24.76 -5.94 -3.94
C LEU A 85 -25.87 -5.63 -2.92
N GLY A 86 -26.17 -4.34 -2.68
CA GLY A 86 -27.25 -3.89 -1.80
C GLY A 86 -27.03 -4.21 -0.32
N LEU A 87 -25.78 -4.29 0.13
CA LEU A 87 -25.46 -4.52 1.54
C LEU A 87 -25.69 -3.25 2.35
N THR A 88 -26.02 -3.44 3.63
CA THR A 88 -26.08 -2.31 4.58
C THR A 88 -24.69 -1.80 4.94
N THR A 89 -24.56 -0.54 5.31
CA THR A 89 -23.29 0.04 5.79
C THR A 89 -22.71 -0.73 6.98
N GLU A 90 -23.57 -1.29 7.84
CA GLU A 90 -23.16 -2.11 8.97
C GLU A 90 -22.52 -3.43 8.52
N GLN A 91 -23.13 -4.09 7.53
CA GLN A 91 -22.58 -5.34 6.95
C GLN A 91 -21.22 -5.08 6.28
N VAL A 92 -21.10 -4.02 5.49
CA VAL A 92 -19.84 -3.64 4.86
C VAL A 92 -18.78 -3.25 5.90
N GLY A 93 -19.17 -2.50 6.93
CA GLY A 93 -18.31 -2.19 8.07
C GLY A 93 -17.83 -3.44 8.81
N GLY A 94 -18.70 -4.44 8.99
CA GLY A 94 -18.34 -5.74 9.57
C GLY A 94 -17.37 -6.53 8.69
N ILE A 95 -17.61 -6.59 7.38
CA ILE A 95 -16.73 -7.28 6.42
C ILE A 95 -15.34 -6.65 6.40
N TYR A 96 -15.22 -5.36 6.15
CA TYR A 96 -13.91 -4.69 6.06
C TYR A 96 -13.25 -4.50 7.43
N GLY A 97 -14.03 -4.12 8.46
CA GLY A 97 -13.50 -3.78 9.78
C GLY A 97 -13.03 -4.99 10.59
N THR A 98 -13.60 -6.17 10.37
CA THR A 98 -13.22 -7.41 11.10
C THR A 98 -12.52 -8.40 10.19
N VAL A 99 -13.25 -9.02 9.28
CA VAL A 99 -12.74 -10.10 8.42
C VAL A 99 -11.65 -9.58 7.49
N GLY A 100 -11.88 -8.45 6.83
CA GLY A 100 -10.92 -7.81 5.93
C GLY A 100 -9.65 -7.38 6.65
N THR A 101 -9.78 -6.73 7.82
CA THR A 101 -8.62 -6.31 8.62
C THR A 101 -7.80 -7.52 9.09
N ALA A 102 -8.45 -8.59 9.58
CA ALA A 102 -7.74 -9.81 9.99
C ALA A 102 -7.02 -10.46 8.79
N ALA A 103 -7.69 -10.54 7.64
CA ALA A 103 -7.11 -11.10 6.41
C ALA A 103 -5.90 -10.26 5.92
N PHE A 104 -6.00 -8.93 5.95
CA PHE A 104 -4.91 -8.02 5.62
C PHE A 104 -3.69 -8.22 6.54
N LEU A 105 -3.91 -8.33 7.85
CA LEU A 105 -2.82 -8.56 8.81
C LEU A 105 -2.12 -9.90 8.56
N VAL A 106 -2.90 -10.98 8.39
CA VAL A 106 -2.35 -12.30 8.05
C VAL A 106 -1.58 -12.25 6.73
N GLY A 107 -2.14 -11.65 5.70
CA GLY A 107 -1.50 -11.44 4.41
C GLY A 107 -0.17 -10.68 4.55
N SER A 108 -0.16 -9.59 5.32
CA SER A 108 1.04 -8.77 5.54
C SER A 108 2.15 -9.55 6.25
N ILE A 109 1.81 -10.33 7.27
CA ILE A 109 2.77 -11.19 7.97
C ILE A 109 3.37 -12.22 7.02
N LEU A 110 2.52 -12.91 6.25
CA LEU A 110 2.95 -13.92 5.27
C LEU A 110 3.81 -13.30 4.16
N GLY A 111 3.45 -12.12 3.66
CA GLY A 111 4.22 -11.36 2.68
C GLY A 111 5.61 -10.96 3.20
N GLY A 112 5.69 -10.57 4.47
CA GLY A 112 6.96 -10.28 5.14
C GLY A 112 7.87 -11.51 5.23
N TYR A 113 7.35 -12.64 5.71
CA TYR A 113 8.09 -13.91 5.76
C TYR A 113 8.52 -14.37 4.36
N PHE A 114 7.62 -14.32 3.39
CA PHE A 114 7.91 -14.69 2.01
C PHE A 114 9.06 -13.85 1.43
N THR A 115 9.05 -12.55 1.68
CA THR A 115 10.09 -11.63 1.20
C THR A 115 11.43 -11.87 1.91
N SER A 116 11.41 -12.19 3.20
CA SER A 116 12.63 -12.50 3.96
C SER A 116 13.30 -13.78 3.47
N TRP A 117 12.50 -14.76 3.02
CA TRP A 117 13.01 -16.02 2.51
C TRP A 117 13.59 -15.92 1.09
N LEU A 118 12.94 -15.18 0.19
CA LEU A 118 13.32 -15.11 -1.25
C LEU A 118 14.23 -13.94 -1.63
N SER A 119 14.43 -12.95 -0.79
CA SER A 119 14.89 -11.60 -1.08
C SER A 119 13.85 -10.75 -1.84
N LEU A 120 13.92 -9.41 -1.62
CA LEU A 120 12.94 -8.46 -2.16
C LEU A 120 12.81 -8.54 -3.69
N ARG A 121 13.93 -8.59 -4.41
CA ARG A 121 13.92 -8.63 -5.89
C ARG A 121 13.21 -9.86 -6.44
N ARG A 122 13.42 -11.03 -5.82
CA ARG A 122 12.80 -12.28 -6.25
C ARG A 122 11.35 -12.40 -5.81
N ALA A 123 11.01 -11.84 -4.66
CA ALA A 123 9.66 -11.83 -4.13
C ALA A 123 8.73 -10.84 -4.86
N MET A 124 9.27 -9.72 -5.35
CA MET A 124 8.48 -8.61 -5.89
C MET A 124 7.46 -9.00 -6.98
N PRO A 125 7.77 -9.84 -7.98
CA PRO A 125 6.77 -10.25 -8.98
C PRO A 125 5.56 -10.92 -8.34
N VAL A 126 5.81 -11.81 -7.38
CA VAL A 126 4.74 -12.53 -6.66
C VAL A 126 3.92 -11.57 -5.81
N LEU A 127 4.58 -10.60 -5.16
CA LEU A 127 3.90 -9.59 -4.35
C LEU A 127 2.99 -8.69 -5.21
N ILE A 128 3.43 -8.29 -6.42
CA ILE A 128 2.61 -7.52 -7.37
C ILE A 128 1.41 -8.36 -7.83
N ILE A 129 1.62 -9.61 -8.19
CA ILE A 129 0.57 -10.52 -8.66
C ILE A 129 -0.43 -10.79 -7.53
N ALA A 130 0.06 -11.06 -6.32
CA ALA A 130 -0.77 -11.31 -5.15
C ALA A 130 -1.62 -10.09 -4.73
N MET A 131 -1.20 -8.88 -5.08
CA MET A 131 -1.97 -7.66 -4.88
C MET A 131 -2.99 -7.42 -5.99
N ALA A 132 -2.66 -7.74 -7.26
CA ALA A 132 -3.51 -7.44 -8.41
C ALA A 132 -4.55 -8.53 -8.71
N VAL A 133 -4.16 -9.81 -8.65
CA VAL A 133 -5.04 -10.93 -9.05
C VAL A 133 -6.24 -11.11 -8.13
N PRO A 134 -6.15 -10.95 -6.80
CA PRO A 134 -7.32 -11.06 -5.94
C PRO A 134 -8.42 -10.03 -6.25
N ASN A 135 -8.12 -8.92 -6.92
CA ASN A 135 -9.14 -7.98 -7.39
C ASN A 135 -10.16 -8.66 -8.35
N ALA A 136 -9.80 -9.82 -8.92
CA ALA A 136 -10.72 -10.65 -9.71
C ALA A 136 -11.94 -11.13 -8.90
N VAL A 137 -11.85 -11.18 -7.56
CA VAL A 137 -13.02 -11.52 -6.73
C VAL A 137 -14.12 -10.45 -6.86
N PHE A 138 -13.75 -9.17 -6.99
CA PHE A 138 -14.72 -8.11 -7.23
C PHE A 138 -15.34 -8.20 -8.63
N TYR A 139 -14.56 -8.56 -9.66
CA TYR A 139 -15.11 -8.86 -10.97
C TYR A 139 -16.13 -10.01 -10.91
N TYR A 140 -15.77 -11.09 -10.21
CA TYR A 140 -16.66 -12.21 -9.97
C TYR A 140 -17.93 -11.76 -9.22
N LEU A 141 -17.82 -11.02 -8.13
CA LEU A 141 -18.97 -10.51 -7.38
C LEU A 141 -19.88 -9.60 -8.23
N ALA A 142 -19.30 -8.77 -9.12
CA ALA A 142 -20.04 -7.89 -10.00
C ALA A 142 -20.77 -8.62 -11.13
N THR A 143 -20.27 -9.79 -11.55
CA THR A 143 -20.91 -10.60 -12.60
C THR A 143 -21.97 -11.55 -12.06
N VAL A 144 -21.74 -12.13 -10.88
CA VAL A 144 -22.63 -13.16 -10.28
C VAL A 144 -23.68 -12.55 -9.36
N LEU A 145 -23.39 -11.42 -8.72
CA LEU A 145 -24.23 -10.71 -7.76
C LEU A 145 -24.80 -11.65 -6.66
N PRO A 146 -23.96 -12.37 -5.92
CA PRO A 146 -24.42 -13.32 -4.90
C PRO A 146 -25.21 -12.62 -3.79
N GLN A 147 -26.03 -13.37 -3.05
CA GLN A 147 -26.83 -12.84 -1.94
C GLN A 147 -26.27 -13.25 -0.57
N ASP A 148 -25.47 -14.29 -0.54
CA ASP A 148 -24.94 -14.83 0.70
C ASP A 148 -23.82 -13.95 1.25
N LEU A 149 -24.04 -13.42 2.46
CA LEU A 149 -23.11 -12.53 3.14
C LEU A 149 -21.77 -13.20 3.46
N LEU A 150 -21.78 -14.51 3.79
CA LEU A 150 -20.56 -15.25 4.07
C LEU A 150 -19.70 -15.37 2.81
N HIS A 151 -20.32 -15.67 1.68
CA HIS A 151 -19.63 -15.75 0.39
C HIS A 151 -18.98 -14.40 0.02
N ILE A 152 -19.73 -13.31 0.16
CA ILE A 152 -19.22 -11.95 -0.10
C ILE A 152 -18.07 -11.62 0.85
N GLY A 153 -18.22 -11.92 2.14
CA GLY A 153 -17.20 -11.69 3.14
C GLY A 153 -15.91 -12.47 2.88
N LEU A 154 -16.01 -13.73 2.45
CA LEU A 154 -14.84 -14.54 2.08
C LEU A 154 -14.14 -13.99 0.82
N ALA A 155 -14.90 -13.54 -0.17
CA ALA A 155 -14.34 -12.92 -1.36
C ALA A 155 -13.52 -11.65 -1.00
N VAL A 156 -14.07 -10.76 -0.17
CA VAL A 156 -13.35 -9.57 0.31
C VAL A 156 -12.14 -9.96 1.18
N ALA A 157 -12.24 -11.04 1.97
CA ALA A 157 -11.10 -11.53 2.76
C ALA A 157 -9.94 -11.99 1.87
N VAL A 158 -10.21 -12.65 0.75
CA VAL A 158 -9.18 -13.06 -0.21
C VAL A 158 -8.49 -11.84 -0.83
N GLU A 159 -9.26 -10.84 -1.23
CA GLU A 159 -8.71 -9.59 -1.76
C GLU A 159 -7.86 -8.87 -0.70
N MET A 160 -8.37 -8.69 0.52
CA MET A 160 -7.66 -8.05 1.62
C MET A 160 -6.37 -8.80 2.03
N ALA A 161 -6.38 -10.13 2.00
CA ALA A 161 -5.18 -10.94 2.24
C ALA A 161 -4.12 -10.71 1.15
N GLY A 162 -4.53 -10.69 -0.12
CA GLY A 162 -3.65 -10.38 -1.25
C GLY A 162 -3.09 -8.97 -1.19
N TYR A 163 -3.93 -8.00 -0.85
CA TYR A 163 -3.52 -6.62 -0.61
C TYR A 163 -2.46 -6.54 0.50
N GLY A 164 -2.72 -7.13 1.67
CA GLY A 164 -1.76 -7.14 2.76
C GLY A 164 -0.44 -7.81 2.37
N PHE A 165 -0.50 -8.95 1.70
CA PHE A 165 0.67 -9.69 1.23
C PHE A 165 1.53 -8.86 0.27
N GLY A 166 0.94 -8.20 -0.71
CA GLY A 166 1.65 -7.39 -1.69
C GLY A 166 2.15 -6.06 -1.13
N PHE A 167 1.39 -5.42 -0.24
CA PHE A 167 1.70 -4.10 0.33
C PHE A 167 3.04 -4.05 1.06
N VAL A 168 3.41 -5.13 1.77
CA VAL A 168 4.70 -5.24 2.45
C VAL A 168 5.87 -5.08 1.47
N GLY A 169 5.73 -5.60 0.25
CA GLY A 169 6.76 -5.47 -0.79
C GLY A 169 7.07 -4.01 -1.11
N MET A 170 6.07 -3.15 -1.18
CA MET A 170 6.27 -1.73 -1.45
C MET A 170 6.94 -1.01 -0.27
N ILE A 171 6.53 -1.30 0.96
CA ILE A 171 7.19 -0.76 2.17
C ILE A 171 8.67 -1.14 2.18
N LEU A 172 8.98 -2.41 1.95
CA LEU A 172 10.36 -2.90 1.91
C LEU A 172 11.14 -2.31 0.72
N PHE A 173 10.51 -2.10 -0.43
CA PHE A 173 11.13 -1.45 -1.58
C PHE A 173 11.54 -0.02 -1.24
N ILE A 174 10.65 0.77 -0.64
CA ILE A 174 10.97 2.14 -0.23
C ILE A 174 12.10 2.12 0.81
N MET A 175 12.04 1.24 1.81
CA MET A 175 13.05 1.15 2.87
C MET A 175 14.43 0.73 2.35
N GLN A 176 14.49 -0.22 1.42
CA GLN A 176 15.75 -0.86 1.04
C GLN A 176 16.35 -0.33 -0.26
N ALA A 177 15.51 0.17 -1.20
CA ALA A 177 15.96 0.63 -2.51
C ALA A 177 15.95 2.16 -2.64
N VAL A 178 14.98 2.85 -2.02
CA VAL A 178 14.78 4.29 -2.20
C VAL A 178 15.39 5.10 -1.04
N ALA A 179 15.16 4.65 0.19
CA ALA A 179 15.56 5.38 1.39
C ALA A 179 17.07 5.40 1.68
N PRO A 180 17.88 4.37 1.38
CA PRO A 180 19.28 4.31 1.84
C PRO A 180 20.10 5.56 1.47
N GLY A 181 20.94 6.02 2.40
CA GLY A 181 21.82 7.18 2.25
C GLY A 181 21.87 8.04 3.51
N ARG A 182 22.47 9.22 3.40
CA ARG A 182 22.67 10.16 4.53
C ARG A 182 21.36 10.53 5.24
N PHE A 183 20.28 10.71 4.49
CA PHE A 183 18.97 11.14 4.99
C PHE A 183 17.93 10.01 4.96
N GLN A 184 18.30 8.80 5.35
CA GLN A 184 17.47 7.58 5.20
C GLN A 184 16.03 7.74 5.70
N THR A 185 15.82 8.26 6.91
CA THR A 185 14.49 8.46 7.50
C THR A 185 13.65 9.46 6.69
N ALA A 186 14.27 10.57 6.28
CA ALA A 186 13.59 11.59 5.48
C ALA A 186 13.28 11.08 4.06
N HIS A 187 14.18 10.33 3.45
CA HIS A 187 13.94 9.70 2.13
C HIS A 187 12.86 8.62 2.20
N TYR A 188 12.78 7.87 3.29
CA TYR A 188 11.66 6.95 3.52
C TYR A 188 10.34 7.71 3.61
N ALA A 189 10.32 8.83 4.32
CA ALA A 189 9.12 9.67 4.41
C ALA A 189 8.72 10.26 3.05
N LEU A 190 9.69 10.75 2.24
CA LEU A 190 9.43 11.23 0.89
C LEU A 190 8.91 10.12 -0.03
N GLY A 191 9.52 8.94 -0.02
CA GLY A 191 9.06 7.78 -0.80
C GLY A 191 7.64 7.33 -0.40
N SER A 192 7.35 7.32 0.90
CA SER A 192 6.01 7.03 1.44
C SER A 192 5.00 8.12 1.05
N GLY A 193 5.43 9.39 1.03
CA GLY A 193 4.62 10.50 0.55
C GLY A 193 4.27 10.36 -0.94
N VAL A 194 5.23 10.01 -1.78
CA VAL A 194 4.99 9.71 -3.21
C VAL A 194 4.01 8.57 -3.38
N MET A 195 4.18 7.49 -2.61
CA MET A 195 3.25 6.35 -2.60
C MET A 195 1.83 6.78 -2.27
N GLN A 196 1.67 7.65 -1.26
CA GLN A 196 0.35 8.12 -0.85
C GLN A 196 -0.26 9.09 -1.86
N LEU A 197 0.53 9.95 -2.49
CA LEU A 197 0.04 10.83 -3.56
C LEU A 197 -0.44 10.03 -4.77
N GLY A 198 0.30 9.00 -5.20
CA GLY A 198 -0.14 8.10 -6.26
C GLY A 198 -1.44 7.36 -5.94
N PHE A 199 -1.57 6.92 -4.69
CA PHE A 199 -2.79 6.28 -4.18
C PHE A 199 -3.99 7.24 -4.18
N ILE A 200 -3.82 8.48 -3.69
CA ILE A 200 -4.88 9.51 -3.72
C ILE A 200 -5.29 9.83 -5.16
N PHE A 201 -4.31 10.01 -6.05
CA PHE A 201 -4.58 10.28 -7.46
C PHE A 201 -5.44 9.17 -8.09
N SER A 202 -5.08 7.90 -7.87
CA SER A 202 -5.85 6.77 -8.40
C SER A 202 -7.28 6.71 -7.84
N LYS A 203 -7.46 7.05 -6.57
CA LYS A 203 -8.78 7.15 -5.94
C LYS A 203 -9.64 8.25 -6.55
N THR A 204 -9.04 9.41 -6.84
CA THR A 204 -9.75 10.57 -7.38
C THR A 204 -10.38 10.29 -8.74
N ILE A 205 -9.68 9.53 -9.61
CA ILE A 205 -10.17 9.24 -10.97
C ILE A 205 -11.05 7.97 -11.03
N SER A 206 -11.11 7.18 -9.95
CA SER A 206 -11.79 5.88 -9.95
C SER A 206 -13.29 5.98 -10.21
N GLY A 207 -13.95 7.01 -9.69
CA GLY A 207 -15.37 7.24 -9.89
C GLY A 207 -15.73 7.50 -11.34
N ASP A 208 -14.99 8.37 -12.03
CA ASP A 208 -15.20 8.68 -13.44
C ASP A 208 -15.00 7.43 -14.32
N ILE A 209 -13.95 6.65 -14.06
CA ILE A 209 -13.69 5.40 -14.77
C ILE A 209 -14.84 4.41 -14.55
N GLN A 210 -15.29 4.24 -13.30
CA GLN A 210 -16.37 3.34 -12.96
C GLN A 210 -17.70 3.74 -13.61
N MET A 211 -18.03 5.04 -13.65
CA MET A 211 -19.25 5.52 -14.31
C MET A 211 -19.28 5.22 -15.81
N HIS A 212 -18.13 5.20 -16.49
CA HIS A 212 -18.05 4.88 -17.92
C HIS A 212 -18.04 3.38 -18.20
N LEU A 213 -17.41 2.58 -17.35
CA LEU A 213 -17.21 1.15 -17.56
C LEU A 213 -18.33 0.28 -16.92
N GLY A 214 -19.00 0.79 -15.89
CA GLY A 214 -19.79 -0.05 -15.00
C GLY A 214 -18.91 -0.88 -14.04
N TYR A 215 -19.53 -1.62 -13.09
CA TYR A 215 -18.77 -2.30 -12.05
C TYR A 215 -17.91 -3.47 -12.57
N ALA A 216 -18.45 -4.35 -13.40
CA ALA A 216 -17.73 -5.53 -13.86
C ALA A 216 -16.48 -5.16 -14.67
N ASP A 217 -16.62 -4.33 -15.69
CA ASP A 217 -15.50 -3.93 -16.54
C ASP A 217 -14.51 -3.02 -15.79
N PHE A 218 -14.98 -2.25 -14.81
CA PHE A 218 -14.10 -1.50 -13.91
C PHE A 218 -13.19 -2.43 -13.08
N PHE A 219 -13.71 -3.50 -12.50
CA PHE A 219 -12.86 -4.42 -11.76
C PHE A 219 -11.92 -5.23 -12.66
N LEU A 220 -12.32 -5.53 -13.90
CA LEU A 220 -11.41 -6.08 -14.90
C LEU A 220 -10.29 -5.08 -15.25
N TRP A 221 -10.62 -3.81 -15.43
CA TRP A 221 -9.66 -2.72 -15.62
C TRP A 221 -8.64 -2.66 -14.47
N THR A 222 -9.06 -2.77 -13.22
CA THR A 222 -8.13 -2.70 -12.07
C THR A 222 -7.12 -3.84 -12.07
N ILE A 223 -7.48 -5.05 -12.54
CA ILE A 223 -6.54 -6.16 -12.71
C ILE A 223 -5.48 -5.80 -13.76
N LEU A 224 -5.89 -5.22 -14.90
CA LEU A 224 -4.98 -4.81 -15.97
C LEU A 224 -4.05 -3.69 -15.52
N CYS A 225 -4.47 -2.82 -14.60
CA CYS A 225 -3.64 -1.77 -14.00
C CYS A 225 -2.43 -2.32 -13.20
N GLY A 226 -2.41 -3.59 -12.85
CA GLY A 226 -1.24 -4.24 -12.23
C GLY A 226 -0.11 -4.54 -13.23
N ILE A 227 -0.41 -4.65 -14.53
CA ILE A 227 0.57 -5.00 -15.57
C ILE A 227 1.71 -3.98 -15.69
N PRO A 228 1.47 -2.66 -15.73
CA PRO A 228 2.54 -1.68 -15.82
C PRO A 228 3.54 -1.77 -14.66
N ALA A 229 3.08 -2.02 -13.44
CA ALA A 229 3.96 -2.20 -12.29
C ALA A 229 4.84 -3.47 -12.45
N LEU A 230 4.26 -4.55 -12.93
CA LEU A 230 4.98 -5.80 -13.19
C LEU A 230 6.06 -5.63 -14.28
N VAL A 231 5.78 -4.87 -15.33
CA VAL A 231 6.74 -4.56 -16.39
C VAL A 231 7.85 -3.64 -15.87
N LEU A 232 7.49 -2.56 -15.16
CA LEU A 232 8.47 -1.60 -14.63
C LEU A 232 9.42 -2.22 -13.62
N MET A 233 8.96 -3.19 -12.85
CA MET A 233 9.80 -3.90 -11.89
C MET A 233 11.08 -4.46 -12.53
N ALA A 234 11.05 -4.86 -13.80
CA ALA A 234 12.22 -5.39 -14.50
C ALA A 234 13.35 -4.34 -14.69
N PHE A 235 12.99 -3.07 -14.71
CA PHE A 235 13.90 -1.95 -14.97
C PHE A 235 14.32 -1.21 -13.69
N VAL A 236 13.60 -1.40 -12.59
CA VAL A 236 13.89 -0.73 -11.31
C VAL A 236 15.09 -1.39 -10.62
N LYS A 237 15.92 -0.57 -10.00
CA LYS A 237 17.07 -1.05 -9.22
C LYS A 237 16.63 -1.56 -7.86
N PHE A 238 16.94 -2.81 -7.59
CA PHE A 238 16.80 -3.41 -6.26
C PHE A 238 18.16 -3.43 -5.56
N PRO A 239 18.20 -3.37 -4.22
CA PRO A 239 19.45 -3.51 -3.49
C PRO A 239 20.10 -4.85 -3.82
N ALA A 240 21.44 -4.87 -3.88
CA ALA A 240 22.18 -6.11 -3.96
C ALA A 240 21.81 -6.97 -2.74
N THR A 241 21.49 -8.24 -2.98
CA THR A 241 21.16 -9.18 -1.89
C THR A 241 22.40 -9.25 -0.98
N ALA A 242 22.30 -8.76 0.25
CA ALA A 242 23.32 -9.08 1.25
C ALA A 242 23.38 -10.62 1.36
N PRO A 243 24.57 -11.23 1.36
CA PRO A 243 24.67 -12.66 1.61
C PRO A 243 23.93 -12.93 2.93
N ALA A 244 23.03 -13.94 2.91
CA ALA A 244 22.34 -14.36 4.11
C ALA A 244 23.40 -14.59 5.18
N SER A 245 23.33 -13.82 6.27
CA SER A 245 24.15 -14.13 7.45
C SER A 245 23.76 -15.52 7.86
N GLN A 246 24.67 -16.47 7.64
CA GLN A 246 24.50 -17.83 8.13
C GLN A 246 24.36 -17.76 9.66
N PRO A 247 23.47 -18.55 10.24
CA PRO A 247 23.23 -18.58 11.68
C PRO A 247 24.45 -19.02 12.47
#